data_2a8a1f42404056191d1ac2b5aeb7bc40
#
_entry.id   2a8a1f42404056191d1ac2b5aeb7bc40
#
_cell.length_a   1.000
_cell.length_b   1.000
_cell.length_c   1.000
_cell.angle_alpha   90.00
_cell.angle_beta   90.00
_cell.angle_gamma   90.00
#
_symmetry.space_group_name_H-M   'P 1'
#
loop_
_entity.id
_entity.type
_entity.pdbx_description
1 polymer ?
#
loop_
_entity_poly.entity_id
_entity_poly.type
_entity_poly.pdbx_seq_one_letter_code
_entity_poly.pdbx_strand_id
1 'polypeptide(L)'
;MGLILRGNSEKFRGDLSMKKATTIEAKTKEIVKKHGRDKSGLIAILQDIQEEYNYLPKEALSAVAAQLAVPASRIYEVATFYNTFSLNPRGRYLVEVCAGTACHVQGAFNLKDRLQRDLEIECGQTTKDNMFTLEEVRCLGCCSLAPVVRIGGNIHPYLTQNEIPGILRNYRKQG
;
A
#
# COMPACT_ATOMS: atom_id res chain seq x y z
N MET A 1 -16.08 34.73 33.81
CA MET A 1 -14.76 34.20 34.20
C MET A 1 -14.73 32.72 33.85
N GLY A 2 -14.21 32.33 32.69
CA GLY A 2 -14.17 30.95 32.18
C GLY A 2 -12.96 30.82 31.27
N LEU A 3 -11.83 30.44 31.83
CA LEU A 3 -10.59 30.19 31.10
C LEU A 3 -10.71 28.85 30.38
N ILE A 4 -10.77 28.86 29.05
CA ILE A 4 -10.74 27.64 28.20
C ILE A 4 -9.28 27.26 28.03
N LEU A 5 -8.87 26.17 28.67
CA LEU A 5 -7.58 25.48 28.43
C LEU A 5 -7.61 24.78 27.05
N ARG A 6 -7.22 25.49 26.00
CA ARG A 6 -6.79 24.92 24.73
C ARG A 6 -5.26 24.84 24.75
N GLY A 7 -4.70 23.67 24.92
CA GLY A 7 -3.25 23.55 24.85
C GLY A 7 -2.62 22.22 25.27
N ASN A 8 -3.16 21.06 24.83
CA ASN A 8 -2.41 19.81 25.09
C ASN A 8 -2.53 18.72 24.00
N SER A 9 -3.28 18.93 22.93
CA SER A 9 -3.46 17.90 21.89
C SER A 9 -2.42 17.95 20.77
N GLU A 10 -1.80 19.09 20.52
CA GLU A 10 -0.79 19.25 19.47
C GLU A 10 0.60 18.76 19.89
N LYS A 11 0.96 18.91 21.15
CA LYS A 11 2.25 18.46 21.69
C LYS A 11 2.34 16.92 21.73
N PHE A 12 1.23 16.23 22.00
CA PHE A 12 1.17 14.76 22.03
C PHE A 12 1.24 14.14 20.62
N ARG A 13 0.68 14.79 19.59
CA ARG A 13 0.79 14.36 18.20
C ARG A 13 2.21 14.51 17.64
N GLY A 14 2.93 15.56 18.02
CA GLY A 14 4.32 15.79 17.61
C GLY A 14 5.29 14.72 18.14
N ASP A 15 5.15 14.32 19.38
CA ASP A 15 6.04 13.34 20.03
C ASP A 15 5.85 11.92 19.46
N LEU A 16 4.62 11.51 19.16
CA LEU A 16 4.35 10.21 18.52
C LEU A 16 4.84 10.14 17.06
N SER A 17 4.76 11.26 16.33
CA SER A 17 5.26 11.37 14.97
C SER A 17 6.79 11.31 14.92
N MET A 18 7.47 11.99 15.82
CA MET A 18 8.95 11.97 15.94
C MET A 18 9.46 10.57 16.32
N LYS A 19 8.82 9.87 17.25
CA LYS A 19 9.20 8.49 17.62
C LYS A 19 9.01 7.52 16.47
N LYS A 20 7.93 7.64 15.70
CA LYS A 20 7.71 6.83 14.48
C LYS A 20 8.79 7.12 13.42
N ALA A 21 9.12 8.37 13.16
CA ALA A 21 10.15 8.76 12.19
C ALA A 21 11.52 8.17 12.55
N THR A 22 11.93 8.26 13.81
CA THR A 22 13.20 7.69 14.30
C THR A 22 13.27 6.17 14.16
N THR A 23 12.14 5.47 14.39
CA THR A 23 12.05 4.01 14.21
C THR A 23 12.13 3.63 12.73
N ILE A 24 11.46 4.37 11.84
CA ILE A 24 11.51 4.15 10.39
C ILE A 24 12.95 4.34 9.88
N GLU A 25 13.61 5.41 10.27
CA GLU A 25 14.99 5.67 9.88
C GLU A 25 15.95 4.58 10.35
N ALA A 26 15.81 4.08 11.57
CA ALA A 26 16.66 3.02 12.12
C ALA A 26 16.51 1.72 11.30
N LYS A 27 15.28 1.26 11.07
CA LYS A 27 15.01 0.07 10.23
C LYS A 27 15.48 0.26 8.80
N THR A 28 15.24 1.43 8.20
CA THR A 28 15.71 1.74 6.85
C THR A 28 17.25 1.64 6.75
N LYS A 29 17.98 2.10 7.78
CA LYS A 29 19.44 1.96 7.85
C LYS A 29 19.88 0.49 7.84
N GLU A 30 19.18 -0.37 8.54
CA GLU A 30 19.44 -1.82 8.56
C GLU A 30 19.21 -2.44 7.17
N ILE A 31 18.09 -2.09 6.51
CA ILE A 31 17.78 -2.56 5.16
C ILE A 31 18.88 -2.14 4.17
N VAL A 32 19.26 -0.86 4.16
CA VAL A 32 20.33 -0.36 3.27
C VAL A 32 21.66 -1.06 3.55
N LYS A 33 21.97 -1.33 4.82
CA LYS A 33 23.19 -2.05 5.21
C LYS A 33 23.20 -3.49 4.69
N LYS A 34 22.05 -4.19 4.73
CA LYS A 34 21.86 -5.54 4.17
C LYS A 34 22.21 -5.61 2.69
N HIS A 35 21.91 -4.55 1.92
CA HIS A 35 22.22 -4.41 0.50
C HIS A 35 23.60 -3.79 0.21
N GLY A 36 24.50 -3.73 1.19
CA GLY A 36 25.89 -3.30 0.99
C GLY A 36 26.08 -1.81 0.69
N ARG A 37 25.05 -0.96 0.85
CA ARG A 37 25.05 0.47 0.53
C ARG A 37 25.41 0.76 -0.94
N ASP A 38 25.09 -0.14 -1.84
CA ASP A 38 25.33 0.03 -3.26
C ASP A 38 24.16 0.74 -3.94
N LYS A 39 24.47 1.73 -4.79
CA LYS A 39 23.49 2.48 -5.59
C LYS A 39 22.75 1.60 -6.58
N SER A 40 23.37 0.52 -7.08
CA SER A 40 22.76 -0.45 -7.98
C SER A 40 21.64 -1.26 -7.29
N GLY A 41 21.70 -1.41 -5.96
CA GLY A 41 20.68 -2.08 -5.14
C GLY A 41 19.44 -1.24 -4.81
N LEU A 42 19.31 -0.01 -5.34
CA LEU A 42 18.23 0.91 -4.98
C LEU A 42 16.83 0.28 -5.10
N ILE A 43 16.54 -0.42 -6.19
CA ILE A 43 15.21 -1.04 -6.39
C ILE A 43 14.94 -2.09 -5.32
N ALA A 44 15.92 -2.96 -5.03
CA ALA A 44 15.77 -3.99 -4.00
C ALA A 44 15.58 -3.39 -2.60
N ILE A 45 16.30 -2.30 -2.29
CA ILE A 45 16.14 -1.55 -1.04
C ILE A 45 14.71 -0.99 -0.92
N LEU A 46 14.18 -0.38 -1.99
CA LEU A 46 12.82 0.15 -1.99
C LEU A 46 11.76 -0.96 -1.89
N GLN A 47 12.01 -2.15 -2.47
CA GLN A 47 11.15 -3.32 -2.32
C GLN A 47 11.10 -3.81 -0.88
N ASP A 48 12.25 -3.99 -0.22
CA ASP A 48 12.31 -4.41 1.18
C ASP A 48 11.62 -3.38 2.11
N ILE A 49 11.77 -2.07 1.83
CA ILE A 49 11.08 -1.00 2.58
C ILE A 49 9.57 -1.09 2.39
N GLN A 50 9.11 -1.29 1.15
CA GLN A 50 7.68 -1.40 0.88
C GLN A 50 7.08 -2.68 1.47
N GLU A 51 7.81 -3.78 1.51
CA GLU A 51 7.38 -5.01 2.18
C GLU A 51 7.21 -4.81 3.69
N GLU A 52 8.12 -4.05 4.33
CA GLU A 52 8.05 -3.74 5.77
C GLU A 52 6.89 -2.80 6.13
N TYR A 53 6.61 -1.79 5.29
CA TYR A 53 5.64 -0.72 5.62
C TYR A 53 4.35 -0.74 4.79
N ASN A 54 4.23 -1.62 3.78
CA ASN A 54 3.20 -1.64 2.73
C ASN A 54 3.19 -0.42 1.79
N TYR A 55 4.08 0.55 1.99
CA TYR A 55 4.29 1.73 1.16
C TYR A 55 5.70 2.28 1.40
N LEU A 56 6.07 3.34 0.67
CA LEU A 56 7.37 4.02 0.82
C LEU A 56 7.22 5.31 1.65
N PRO A 57 7.46 5.28 2.98
CA PRO A 57 7.41 6.47 3.82
C PRO A 57 8.43 7.53 3.37
N LYS A 58 8.04 8.81 3.42
CA LYS A 58 8.92 9.92 3.07
C LYS A 58 10.22 9.94 3.88
N GLU A 59 10.13 9.60 5.16
CA GLU A 59 11.25 9.50 6.09
C GLU A 59 12.21 8.39 5.65
N ALA A 60 11.69 7.25 5.21
CA ALA A 60 12.51 6.15 4.68
C ALA A 60 13.23 6.57 3.39
N LEU A 61 12.52 7.21 2.44
CA LEU A 61 13.14 7.68 1.19
C LEU A 61 14.27 8.69 1.46
N SER A 62 14.07 9.60 2.40
CA SER A 62 15.10 10.56 2.83
C SER A 62 16.31 9.86 3.44
N ALA A 63 16.08 8.83 4.27
CA ALA A 63 17.15 8.04 4.87
C ALA A 63 17.94 7.25 3.81
N VAL A 64 17.27 6.66 2.82
CA VAL A 64 17.91 5.97 1.67
C VAL A 64 18.78 6.95 0.89
N ALA A 65 18.26 8.13 0.54
CA ALA A 65 19.01 9.16 -0.18
C ALA A 65 20.32 9.53 0.55
N ALA A 66 20.25 9.76 1.86
CA ALA A 66 21.41 10.08 2.69
C ALA A 66 22.41 8.92 2.77
N GLN A 67 21.93 7.66 2.94
CA GLN A 67 22.79 6.49 3.07
C GLN A 67 23.54 6.12 1.77
N LEU A 68 22.87 6.28 0.63
CA LEU A 68 23.45 5.97 -0.68
C LEU A 68 24.20 7.17 -1.30
N ALA A 69 24.17 8.33 -0.65
CA ALA A 69 24.71 9.58 -1.16
C ALA A 69 24.20 9.87 -2.60
N VAL A 70 22.89 9.78 -2.78
CA VAL A 70 22.19 10.12 -4.05
C VAL A 70 21.17 11.22 -3.81
N PRO A 71 20.87 12.07 -4.82
CA PRO A 71 19.83 13.07 -4.69
C PRO A 71 18.46 12.43 -4.39
N ALA A 72 17.67 13.05 -3.51
CA ALA A 72 16.32 12.57 -3.21
C ALA A 72 15.44 12.49 -4.47
N SER A 73 15.62 13.40 -5.44
CA SER A 73 14.95 13.36 -6.72
C SER A 73 15.11 12.02 -7.45
N ARG A 74 16.31 11.43 -7.40
CA ARG A 74 16.59 10.12 -8.01
C ARG A 74 15.81 9.00 -7.33
N ILE A 75 15.67 9.06 -6.00
CA ILE A 75 14.86 8.07 -5.25
C ILE A 75 13.39 8.19 -5.64
N TYR A 76 12.85 9.42 -5.68
CA TYR A 76 11.46 9.66 -6.09
C TYR A 76 11.20 9.30 -7.55
N GLU A 77 12.16 9.55 -8.44
CA GLU A 77 12.09 9.14 -9.86
C GLU A 77 11.88 7.62 -9.98
N VAL A 78 12.67 6.82 -9.27
CA VAL A 78 12.52 5.36 -9.27
C VAL A 78 11.22 4.94 -8.60
N ALA A 79 10.87 5.54 -7.45
CA ALA A 79 9.65 5.21 -6.72
C ALA A 79 8.35 5.54 -7.50
N THR A 80 8.38 6.53 -8.39
CA THR A 80 7.22 6.90 -9.22
C THR A 80 7.21 6.21 -10.57
N PHE A 81 8.36 5.79 -11.08
CA PHE A 81 8.46 5.09 -12.36
C PHE A 81 7.86 3.67 -12.30
N TYR A 82 8.08 2.95 -11.21
CA TYR A 82 7.59 1.58 -11.06
C TYR A 82 6.23 1.58 -10.35
N ASN A 83 5.17 1.13 -11.03
CA ASN A 83 3.81 1.03 -10.48
C ASN A 83 3.67 0.09 -9.29
N THR A 84 4.67 -0.77 -9.04
CA THR A 84 4.70 -1.65 -7.87
C THR A 84 4.91 -0.87 -6.57
N PHE A 85 5.53 0.31 -6.64
CA PHE A 85 5.75 1.15 -5.47
C PHE A 85 4.56 2.05 -5.17
N SER A 86 4.32 2.31 -3.89
CA SER A 86 3.30 3.24 -3.41
C SER A 86 3.91 4.26 -2.46
N LEU A 87 3.67 5.54 -2.74
CA LEU A 87 4.04 6.66 -1.86
C LEU A 87 2.94 6.95 -0.82
N ASN A 88 1.75 6.43 -1.03
CA ASN A 88 0.61 6.58 -0.14
C ASN A 88 0.49 5.35 0.78
N PRO A 89 0.13 5.54 2.05
CA PRO A 89 -0.13 4.42 2.95
C PRO A 89 -1.17 3.47 2.37
N ARG A 90 -0.82 2.19 2.27
CA ARG A 90 -1.73 1.11 1.89
C ARG A 90 -2.31 0.46 3.15
N GLY A 91 -3.52 -0.06 3.01
CA GLY A 91 -4.14 -0.90 4.03
C GLY A 91 -3.43 -2.24 4.17
N ARG A 92 -3.79 -2.99 5.20
CA ARG A 92 -3.23 -4.31 5.49
C ARG A 92 -3.38 -5.28 4.32
N TYR A 93 -4.51 -5.23 3.63
CA TYR A 93 -4.81 -6.06 2.46
C TYR A 93 -4.99 -5.21 1.22
N LEU A 94 -4.15 -5.45 0.22
CA LEU A 94 -4.33 -4.88 -1.11
C LEU A 94 -5.34 -5.73 -1.88
N VAL A 95 -6.42 -5.09 -2.34
CA VAL A 95 -7.48 -5.68 -3.17
C VAL A 95 -7.27 -5.22 -4.59
N GLU A 96 -6.88 -6.13 -5.47
CA GLU A 96 -6.55 -5.85 -6.87
C GLU A 96 -7.57 -6.49 -7.79
N VAL A 97 -8.30 -5.65 -8.51
CA VAL A 97 -9.28 -6.10 -9.51
C VAL A 97 -8.61 -6.14 -10.87
N CYS A 98 -8.63 -7.31 -11.52
CA CYS A 98 -8.07 -7.45 -12.85
C CYS A 98 -8.98 -6.82 -13.91
N ALA A 99 -8.48 -5.81 -14.62
CA ALA A 99 -9.16 -5.16 -15.74
C ALA A 99 -8.67 -5.66 -17.13
N GLY A 100 -7.95 -6.77 -17.17
CA GLY A 100 -7.51 -7.39 -18.43
C GLY A 100 -8.70 -7.84 -19.27
N THR A 101 -8.54 -7.94 -20.61
CA THR A 101 -9.61 -8.20 -21.58
C THR A 101 -10.49 -9.40 -21.19
N ALA A 102 -9.90 -10.52 -20.81
CA ALA A 102 -10.67 -11.72 -20.42
C ALA A 102 -11.53 -11.46 -19.18
N CYS A 103 -10.97 -10.80 -18.14
CA CYS A 103 -11.72 -10.43 -16.93
C CYS A 103 -12.81 -9.39 -17.23
N HIS A 104 -12.50 -8.40 -18.07
CA HIS A 104 -13.47 -7.38 -18.48
C HIS A 104 -14.70 -8.00 -19.16
N VAL A 105 -14.49 -8.88 -20.14
CA VAL A 105 -15.57 -9.60 -20.83
C VAL A 105 -16.40 -10.48 -19.87
N GLN A 106 -15.76 -11.04 -18.84
CA GLN A 106 -16.38 -11.84 -17.80
C GLN A 106 -17.01 -11.03 -16.66
N GLY A 107 -17.07 -9.69 -16.78
CA GLY A 107 -17.80 -8.83 -15.84
C GLY A 107 -16.97 -8.32 -14.66
N ALA A 108 -15.65 -8.22 -14.79
CA ALA A 108 -14.78 -7.65 -13.73
C ALA A 108 -15.18 -6.21 -13.34
N PHE A 109 -15.79 -5.45 -14.25
CA PHE A 109 -16.36 -4.13 -13.95
C PHE A 109 -17.41 -4.21 -12.83
N ASN A 110 -18.29 -5.20 -12.88
CA ASN A 110 -19.34 -5.40 -11.86
C ASN A 110 -18.72 -5.78 -10.50
N LEU A 111 -17.59 -6.52 -10.49
CA LEU A 111 -16.87 -6.85 -9.27
C LEU A 111 -16.23 -5.59 -8.66
N LYS A 112 -15.63 -4.72 -9.50
CA LYS A 112 -15.06 -3.45 -9.08
C LYS A 112 -16.14 -2.57 -8.43
N ASP A 113 -17.24 -2.35 -9.10
CA ASP A 113 -18.38 -1.59 -8.59
C ASP A 113 -18.91 -2.12 -7.26
N ARG A 114 -18.97 -3.43 -7.12
CA ARG A 114 -19.41 -4.07 -5.88
C ARG A 114 -18.39 -3.84 -4.76
N LEU A 115 -17.10 -4.00 -5.03
CA LEU A 115 -16.03 -3.75 -4.07
C LEU A 115 -15.99 -2.30 -3.62
N GLN A 116 -16.15 -1.33 -4.53
CA GLN A 116 -16.21 0.09 -4.18
C GLN A 116 -17.37 0.39 -3.21
N ARG A 117 -18.54 -0.20 -3.46
CA ARG A 117 -19.70 -0.04 -2.56
C ARG A 117 -19.52 -0.70 -1.21
N ASP A 118 -19.03 -1.94 -1.17
CA ASP A 118 -18.87 -2.70 0.07
C ASP A 118 -17.72 -2.18 0.95
N LEU A 119 -16.71 -1.55 0.36
CA LEU A 119 -15.58 -0.93 1.04
C LEU A 119 -15.76 0.57 1.29
N GLU A 120 -16.76 1.21 0.65
CA GLU A 120 -17.03 2.65 0.70
C GLU A 120 -15.82 3.50 0.27
N ILE A 121 -15.05 3.02 -0.73
CA ILE A 121 -13.88 3.69 -1.30
C ILE A 121 -13.87 3.55 -2.81
N GLU A 122 -13.13 4.46 -3.48
CA GLU A 122 -12.84 4.36 -4.91
C GLU A 122 -11.51 3.61 -5.15
N CYS A 123 -11.27 3.22 -6.42
CA CYS A 123 -9.97 2.67 -6.82
C CYS A 123 -8.85 3.67 -6.52
N GLY A 124 -7.74 3.17 -5.97
CA GLY A 124 -6.61 3.95 -5.49
C GLY A 124 -6.75 4.46 -4.05
N GLN A 125 -7.85 4.16 -3.37
CA GLN A 125 -8.08 4.60 -1.99
C GLN A 125 -7.96 3.46 -0.99
N THR A 126 -7.73 3.86 0.28
CA THR A 126 -7.65 2.96 1.44
C THR A 126 -8.83 3.23 2.37
N THR A 127 -9.41 2.18 2.92
CA THR A 127 -10.50 2.26 3.90
C THR A 127 -10.05 3.00 5.15
N LYS A 128 -10.99 3.66 5.84
CA LYS A 128 -10.71 4.47 7.06
C LYS A 128 -10.11 3.65 8.20
N ASP A 129 -10.40 2.36 8.24
CA ASP A 129 -9.84 1.39 9.19
C ASP A 129 -8.44 0.88 8.81
N ASN A 130 -7.87 1.34 7.67
CA ASN A 130 -6.62 0.89 7.10
C ASN A 130 -6.53 -0.63 6.85
N MET A 131 -7.67 -1.29 6.70
CA MET A 131 -7.70 -2.73 6.42
C MET A 131 -7.50 -3.04 4.94
N PHE A 132 -8.17 -2.30 4.05
CA PHE A 132 -8.17 -2.57 2.62
C PHE A 132 -7.74 -1.35 1.81
N THR A 133 -6.95 -1.59 0.77
CA THR A 133 -6.71 -0.65 -0.33
C THR A 133 -7.25 -1.28 -1.60
N LEU A 134 -8.07 -0.58 -2.36
CA LEU A 134 -8.62 -1.05 -3.61
C LEU A 134 -7.82 -0.49 -4.79
N GLU A 135 -7.30 -1.37 -5.63
CA GLU A 135 -6.59 -1.00 -6.86
C GLU A 135 -7.15 -1.75 -8.08
N GLU A 136 -7.12 -1.10 -9.23
CA GLU A 136 -7.39 -1.72 -10.52
C GLU A 136 -6.05 -2.02 -11.21
N VAL A 137 -5.85 -3.27 -11.63
CA VAL A 137 -4.63 -3.70 -12.32
C VAL A 137 -4.95 -4.13 -13.74
N ARG A 138 -4.06 -3.82 -14.68
CA ARG A 138 -4.29 -4.12 -16.11
C ARG A 138 -4.42 -5.61 -16.41
N CYS A 139 -3.58 -6.45 -15.81
CA CYS A 139 -3.67 -7.91 -15.96
C CYS A 139 -2.87 -8.62 -14.87
N LEU A 140 -3.48 -9.64 -14.24
CA LEU A 140 -2.83 -10.51 -13.24
C LEU A 140 -2.19 -11.76 -13.88
N GLY A 141 -2.34 -11.96 -15.19
CA GLY A 141 -1.80 -13.13 -15.90
C GLY A 141 -2.62 -14.41 -15.75
N CYS A 142 -3.75 -14.40 -15.02
CA CYS A 142 -4.59 -15.57 -14.72
C CYS A 142 -5.84 -15.63 -15.59
N CYS A 143 -5.74 -15.43 -16.90
CA CYS A 143 -6.88 -15.26 -17.81
C CYS A 143 -7.84 -16.46 -17.87
N SER A 144 -7.34 -17.69 -17.67
CA SER A 144 -8.17 -18.90 -17.59
C SER A 144 -9.07 -18.96 -16.35
N LEU A 145 -8.79 -18.13 -15.33
CA LEU A 145 -9.54 -18.07 -14.08
C LEU A 145 -10.47 -16.84 -14.00
N ALA A 146 -10.66 -16.14 -15.13
CA ALA A 146 -11.44 -14.91 -15.18
C ALA A 146 -12.91 -15.11 -14.76
N PRO A 147 -13.52 -14.13 -14.09
CA PRO A 147 -12.94 -12.88 -13.60
C PRO A 147 -12.20 -13.09 -12.29
N VAL A 148 -11.08 -12.34 -12.08
CA VAL A 148 -10.14 -12.55 -10.98
C VAL A 148 -9.99 -11.30 -10.13
N VAL A 149 -10.00 -11.48 -8.82
CA VAL A 149 -9.58 -10.49 -7.82
C VAL A 149 -8.46 -11.11 -6.98
N ARG A 150 -7.41 -10.33 -6.70
CA ARG A 150 -6.34 -10.72 -5.76
C ARG A 150 -6.48 -9.93 -4.47
N ILE A 151 -6.44 -10.59 -3.31
CA ILE A 151 -6.56 -9.96 -2.00
C ILE A 151 -5.42 -10.45 -1.11
N GLY A 152 -4.54 -9.54 -0.67
CA GLY A 152 -3.42 -9.88 0.19
C GLY A 152 -2.52 -10.99 -0.40
N GLY A 153 -2.35 -11.01 -1.74
CA GLY A 153 -1.59 -12.03 -2.45
C GLY A 153 -2.38 -13.28 -2.86
N ASN A 154 -3.55 -13.54 -2.27
CA ASN A 154 -4.39 -14.71 -2.63
C ASN A 154 -5.27 -14.41 -3.84
N ILE A 155 -5.30 -15.35 -4.80
CA ILE A 155 -6.13 -15.26 -6.00
C ILE A 155 -7.53 -15.82 -5.72
N HIS A 156 -8.56 -15.04 -6.05
CA HIS A 156 -9.96 -15.43 -6.02
C HIS A 156 -10.47 -15.57 -7.48
N PRO A 157 -10.52 -16.81 -8.02
CA PRO A 157 -10.92 -17.05 -9.38
C PRO A 157 -12.45 -17.12 -9.51
N TYR A 158 -12.97 -16.92 -10.75
CA TYR A 158 -14.38 -17.05 -11.11
C TYR A 158 -15.33 -16.28 -10.18
N LEU A 159 -14.83 -15.17 -9.62
CA LEU A 159 -15.50 -14.47 -8.53
C LEU A 159 -16.81 -13.83 -8.99
N THR A 160 -17.84 -13.98 -8.19
CA THR A 160 -19.16 -13.34 -8.39
C THR A 160 -19.39 -12.22 -7.39
N GLN A 161 -20.26 -11.26 -7.73
CA GLN A 161 -20.60 -10.15 -6.83
C GLN A 161 -21.14 -10.61 -5.46
N ASN A 162 -21.84 -11.75 -5.43
CA ASN A 162 -22.47 -12.27 -4.22
C ASN A 162 -21.47 -12.83 -3.20
N GLU A 163 -20.30 -13.26 -3.65
CA GLU A 163 -19.26 -13.84 -2.81
C GLU A 163 -18.40 -12.77 -2.11
N ILE A 164 -18.33 -11.57 -2.68
CA ILE A 164 -17.49 -10.46 -2.19
C ILE A 164 -17.71 -10.18 -0.70
N PRO A 165 -18.95 -9.97 -0.19
CA PRO A 165 -19.15 -9.67 1.22
C PRO A 165 -18.66 -10.76 2.18
N GLY A 166 -18.78 -12.03 1.73
CA GLY A 166 -18.29 -13.19 2.49
C GLY A 166 -16.75 -13.19 2.60
N ILE A 167 -16.09 -12.96 1.48
CA ILE A 167 -14.63 -12.90 1.40
C ILE A 167 -14.10 -11.75 2.26
N LEU A 168 -14.61 -10.53 2.09
CA LEU A 168 -14.18 -9.36 2.87
C LEU A 168 -14.36 -9.57 4.38
N ARG A 169 -15.45 -10.21 4.82
CA ARG A 169 -15.66 -10.57 6.22
C ARG A 169 -14.60 -11.53 6.76
N ASN A 170 -14.17 -12.49 5.95
CA ASN A 170 -13.13 -13.44 6.35
C ASN A 170 -11.79 -12.73 6.58
N TYR A 171 -11.40 -11.82 5.69
CA TYR A 171 -10.18 -11.02 5.88
C TYR A 171 -10.27 -10.08 7.08
N ARG A 172 -11.44 -9.48 7.37
CA ARG A 172 -11.65 -8.66 8.57
C ARG A 172 -11.53 -9.44 9.88
N LYS A 173 -11.83 -10.75 9.88
CA LYS A 173 -11.69 -11.61 11.05
C LYS A 173 -10.24 -12.06 11.32
N GLN A 174 -9.40 -12.04 10.30
CA GLN A 174 -7.98 -12.43 10.39
C GLN A 174 -7.08 -11.25 10.77
N GLY A 175 -7.60 -10.05 10.83
CA GLY A 175 -6.93 -8.79 11.14
C GLY A 175 -7.28 -8.23 12.47
#